data_f85e670829eb8dd2ca170523e6591461
#
_entry.id   f85e670829eb8dd2ca170523e6591461
#
_cell.length_a   1.000
_cell.length_b   1.000
_cell.length_c   1.000
_cell.angle_alpha   90.00
_cell.angle_beta   90.00
_cell.angle_gamma   90.00
#
_symmetry.space_group_name_H-M   'P 1'
#
loop_
_entity.id
_entity.type
_entity.pdbx_description
1 polymer ?
#
loop_
_entity_poly.entity_id
_entity_poly.type
_entity_poly.pdbx_seq_one_letter_code
_entity_poly.pdbx_strand_id
1 'polypeptide(L)'
;MKSHDRIELRGINHLALSCADMDRTITFYRDVLGMPLVKTIDFTGGRGKHYFFDCGNGDCVAFFEFPNGPKGVDAKSHGKMAATPGMMHHVAFNVTNEQIAEYRERLVAHGIEVTEVVNHDDTPEGASPAINESTFVRSIYFRDPDGMQLEFAAWSRPLGVHDVREDLRR
;
A
#
# COMPACT_ATOMS: atom_id res chain seq x y z
N MET A 1 2.62 -4.47 33.72
CA MET A 1 3.77 -4.86 32.86
C MET A 1 4.87 -3.84 33.09
N LYS A 2 6.08 -4.26 33.40
CA LYS A 2 7.24 -3.35 33.58
C LYS A 2 7.59 -2.79 32.18
N SER A 3 7.96 -1.52 32.08
CA SER A 3 8.24 -0.79 30.83
C SER A 3 9.36 -1.40 29.94
N HIS A 4 10.03 -2.44 30.40
CA HIS A 4 11.14 -3.11 29.70
C HIS A 4 10.72 -4.30 28.81
N ASP A 5 9.44 -4.70 28.82
CA ASP A 5 8.98 -5.88 28.07
C ASP A 5 8.34 -5.54 26.71
N ARG A 6 8.31 -4.27 26.32
CA ARG A 6 7.72 -3.82 25.05
C ARG A 6 8.81 -3.52 24.03
N ILE A 7 8.74 -4.19 22.87
CA ILE A 7 9.55 -3.80 21.71
C ILE A 7 9.07 -2.43 21.25
N GLU A 8 9.97 -1.46 21.18
CA GLU A 8 9.70 -0.10 20.70
C GLU A 8 9.91 -0.05 19.18
N LEU A 9 8.82 0.05 18.43
CA LEU A 9 8.83 0.21 16.99
C LEU A 9 8.70 1.69 16.62
N ARG A 10 9.38 2.10 15.52
CA ARG A 10 9.36 3.48 15.00
C ARG A 10 8.62 3.61 13.68
N GLY A 11 7.88 2.60 13.26
CA GLY A 11 7.17 2.53 11.99
C GLY A 11 7.67 1.37 11.13
N ILE A 12 7.43 1.47 9.84
CA ILE A 12 7.88 0.51 8.84
C ILE A 12 9.11 1.12 8.16
N ASN A 13 10.26 0.46 8.24
CA ASN A 13 11.47 0.94 7.56
C ASN A 13 11.36 0.78 6.05
N HIS A 14 11.02 -0.43 5.59
CA HIS A 14 10.71 -0.69 4.19
C HIS A 14 9.83 -1.93 4.05
N LEU A 15 9.08 -1.95 2.96
CA LEU A 15 8.28 -3.09 2.51
C LEU A 15 8.93 -3.65 1.27
N ALA A 16 9.25 -4.95 1.26
CA ALA A 16 9.88 -5.62 0.11
C ALA A 16 8.88 -6.49 -0.64
N LEU A 17 8.79 -6.28 -1.93
CA LEU A 17 7.92 -6.96 -2.88
C LEU A 17 8.76 -7.59 -4.00
N SER A 18 8.16 -8.46 -4.80
CA SER A 18 8.77 -8.94 -6.04
C SER A 18 8.05 -8.35 -7.24
N CYS A 19 8.80 -7.98 -8.28
CA CYS A 19 8.26 -7.52 -9.55
C CYS A 19 8.74 -8.43 -10.70
N ALA A 20 7.95 -8.48 -11.75
CA ALA A 20 8.28 -9.25 -12.94
C ALA A 20 9.27 -8.50 -13.87
N ASP A 21 9.26 -7.16 -13.82
CA ASP A 21 10.04 -6.28 -14.69
C ASP A 21 10.35 -4.98 -13.94
N MET A 22 11.62 -4.74 -13.65
CA MET A 22 12.05 -3.58 -12.88
C MET A 22 11.88 -2.27 -13.64
N ASP A 23 12.06 -2.24 -14.94
CA ASP A 23 11.93 -1.01 -15.73
C ASP A 23 10.46 -0.54 -15.77
N ARG A 24 9.53 -1.49 -15.89
CA ARG A 24 8.09 -1.24 -15.77
C ARG A 24 7.72 -0.78 -14.36
N THR A 25 8.31 -1.38 -13.33
CA THR A 25 8.12 -0.99 -11.92
C THR A 25 8.64 0.43 -11.67
N ILE A 26 9.83 0.79 -12.19
CA ILE A 26 10.39 2.14 -12.09
C ILE A 26 9.44 3.15 -12.74
N THR A 27 8.98 2.89 -13.96
CA THR A 27 8.05 3.78 -14.65
C THR A 27 6.78 4.03 -13.83
N PHE A 28 6.22 2.98 -13.22
CA PHE A 28 5.02 3.12 -12.43
C PHE A 28 5.27 3.88 -11.10
N TYR A 29 6.19 3.41 -10.28
CA TYR A 29 6.39 3.98 -8.95
C TYR A 29 7.06 5.36 -8.99
N ARG A 30 8.05 5.57 -9.86
CA ARG A 30 8.74 6.86 -10.00
C ARG A 30 7.95 7.87 -10.83
N ASP A 31 7.51 7.48 -12.03
CA ASP A 31 7.01 8.46 -13.01
C ASP A 31 5.50 8.69 -12.86
N VAL A 32 4.72 7.67 -12.49
CA VAL A 32 3.28 7.79 -12.26
C VAL A 32 2.98 8.18 -10.82
N LEU A 33 3.47 7.42 -9.83
CA LEU A 33 3.19 7.70 -8.42
C LEU A 33 4.04 8.84 -7.86
N GLY A 34 5.18 9.15 -8.49
CA GLY A 34 6.08 10.23 -8.07
C GLY A 34 6.99 9.87 -6.90
N MET A 35 7.23 8.59 -6.65
CA MET A 35 8.13 8.10 -5.60
C MET A 35 9.58 8.15 -6.08
N PRO A 36 10.48 8.94 -5.46
CA PRO A 36 11.88 8.97 -5.85
C PRO A 36 12.54 7.58 -5.75
N LEU A 37 13.29 7.18 -6.78
CA LEU A 37 14.18 6.03 -6.70
C LEU A 37 15.42 6.41 -5.90
N VAL A 38 15.60 5.83 -4.72
CA VAL A 38 16.64 6.27 -3.76
C VAL A 38 17.81 5.29 -3.62
N LYS A 39 17.63 4.03 -4.03
CA LYS A 39 18.70 3.03 -4.01
C LYS A 39 18.50 1.99 -5.10
N THR A 40 19.59 1.61 -5.77
CA THR A 40 19.65 0.51 -6.74
C THR A 40 20.75 -0.46 -6.36
N ILE A 41 20.47 -1.76 -6.47
CA ILE A 41 21.42 -2.83 -6.29
C ILE A 41 21.22 -3.83 -7.42
N ASP A 42 22.22 -3.96 -8.29
CA ASP A 42 22.26 -5.03 -9.29
C ASP A 42 23.12 -6.18 -8.75
N PHE A 43 22.53 -7.35 -8.62
CA PHE A 43 23.25 -8.52 -8.10
C PHE A 43 24.25 -9.05 -9.13
N THR A 44 25.48 -9.34 -8.68
CA THR A 44 26.55 -9.86 -9.54
C THR A 44 26.11 -11.13 -10.26
N GLY A 45 26.57 -11.29 -11.52
CA GLY A 45 26.24 -12.48 -12.33
C GLY A 45 24.80 -12.53 -12.82
N GLY A 46 24.10 -11.39 -12.91
CA GLY A 46 22.73 -11.33 -13.42
C GLY A 46 21.69 -12.02 -12.54
N ARG A 47 21.95 -12.16 -11.24
CA ARG A 47 21.05 -12.86 -10.30
C ARG A 47 19.79 -12.09 -9.95
N GLY A 48 19.68 -10.82 -10.38
CA GLY A 48 18.51 -9.98 -10.16
C GLY A 48 18.86 -8.56 -9.73
N LYS A 49 17.83 -7.83 -9.38
CA LYS A 49 17.90 -6.42 -8.94
C LYS A 49 17.15 -6.25 -7.63
N HIS A 50 17.55 -5.25 -6.84
CA HIS A 50 16.83 -4.84 -5.63
C HIS A 50 16.85 -3.32 -5.52
N TYR A 51 15.71 -2.67 -5.77
CA TYR A 51 15.58 -1.22 -5.90
C TYR A 51 14.60 -0.68 -4.88
N PHE A 52 14.87 0.54 -4.37
CA PHE A 52 14.10 1.19 -3.31
C PHE A 52 13.53 2.52 -3.78
N PHE A 53 12.27 2.73 -3.51
CA PHE A 53 11.52 3.97 -3.77
C PHE A 53 11.11 4.58 -2.44
N ASP A 54 11.37 5.88 -2.27
CA ASP A 54 10.93 6.64 -1.09
C ASP A 54 9.41 6.85 -1.16
N CYS A 55 8.70 6.38 -0.16
CA CYS A 55 7.26 6.59 -0.03
C CYS A 55 6.89 7.63 1.04
N GLY A 56 7.87 8.38 1.54
CA GLY A 56 7.71 9.45 2.52
C GLY A 56 8.14 9.05 3.93
N ASN A 57 8.41 10.03 4.76
CA ASN A 57 8.84 9.89 6.17
C ASN A 57 10.12 9.06 6.39
N GLY A 58 10.90 8.79 5.35
CA GLY A 58 12.05 7.90 5.40
C GLY A 58 11.72 6.42 5.25
N ASP A 59 10.47 6.10 4.97
CA ASP A 59 10.02 4.74 4.68
C ASP A 59 10.13 4.45 3.18
N CYS A 60 10.39 3.19 2.82
CA CYS A 60 10.55 2.78 1.43
C CYS A 60 9.61 1.63 1.04
N VAL A 61 9.24 1.60 -0.23
CA VAL A 61 8.83 0.36 -0.89
C VAL A 61 9.99 -0.13 -1.75
N ALA A 62 10.34 -1.41 -1.63
CA ALA A 62 11.47 -1.99 -2.33
C ALA A 62 11.03 -3.18 -3.19
N PHE A 63 11.68 -3.34 -4.34
CA PHE A 63 11.36 -4.41 -5.27
C PHE A 63 12.55 -5.28 -5.57
N PHE A 64 12.30 -6.59 -5.58
CA PHE A 64 13.20 -7.58 -6.14
C PHE A 64 12.72 -8.01 -7.52
N GLU A 65 13.62 -8.05 -8.48
CA GLU A 65 13.44 -8.72 -9.76
C GLU A 65 14.38 -9.93 -9.81
N PHE A 66 13.82 -11.12 -10.07
CA PHE A 66 14.58 -12.34 -10.25
C PHE A 66 14.40 -12.88 -11.69
N PRO A 67 15.44 -12.91 -12.54
CA PRO A 67 15.32 -13.27 -13.96
C PRO A 67 14.69 -14.66 -14.21
N ASN A 68 14.86 -15.58 -13.26
CA ASN A 68 14.32 -16.94 -13.30
C ASN A 68 13.28 -17.18 -12.20
N GLY A 69 12.67 -16.12 -11.69
CA GLY A 69 11.61 -16.20 -10.68
C GLY A 69 10.33 -16.87 -11.24
N PRO A 70 9.43 -17.31 -10.35
CA PRO A 70 8.13 -17.79 -10.78
C PRO A 70 7.38 -16.67 -11.50
N LYS A 71 6.55 -17.06 -12.47
CA LYS A 71 5.64 -16.10 -13.11
C LYS A 71 4.67 -15.53 -12.08
N GLY A 72 4.38 -14.25 -12.21
CA GLY A 72 3.38 -13.58 -11.41
C GLY A 72 2.00 -14.23 -11.52
N VAL A 73 1.13 -13.87 -10.61
CA VAL A 73 -0.25 -14.37 -10.56
C VAL A 73 -1.10 -13.55 -11.54
N ASP A 74 -1.97 -14.20 -12.29
CA ASP A 74 -2.88 -13.47 -13.18
C ASP A 74 -3.88 -12.62 -12.37
N ALA A 75 -4.39 -11.54 -13.00
CA ALA A 75 -5.27 -10.57 -12.33
C ALA A 75 -6.54 -11.20 -11.73
N LYS A 76 -7.05 -12.32 -12.29
CA LYS A 76 -8.25 -13.01 -11.77
C LYS A 76 -7.95 -13.77 -10.48
N SER A 77 -6.70 -14.20 -10.31
CA SER A 77 -6.24 -14.93 -9.13
C SER A 77 -5.85 -14.03 -7.96
N HIS A 78 -5.58 -12.75 -8.21
CA HIS A 78 -5.15 -11.79 -7.17
C HIS A 78 -6.12 -11.70 -5.99
N GLY A 79 -7.41 -11.60 -6.25
CA GLY A 79 -8.43 -11.53 -5.18
C GLY A 79 -8.43 -12.74 -4.25
N LYS A 80 -8.24 -13.93 -4.81
CA LYS A 80 -8.15 -15.19 -4.02
C LYS A 80 -6.85 -15.23 -3.22
N MET A 81 -5.73 -14.80 -3.80
CA MET A 81 -4.46 -14.77 -3.10
C MET A 81 -4.44 -13.73 -1.98
N ALA A 82 -4.98 -12.54 -2.22
CA ALA A 82 -5.09 -11.50 -1.19
C ALA A 82 -5.93 -11.95 0.02
N ALA A 83 -6.92 -12.82 -0.18
CA ALA A 83 -7.72 -13.42 0.88
C ALA A 83 -7.05 -14.64 1.56
N THR A 84 -5.90 -15.10 1.06
CA THR A 84 -5.20 -16.27 1.61
C THR A 84 -4.38 -15.85 2.83
N PRO A 85 -4.54 -16.50 4.01
CA PRO A 85 -3.73 -16.19 5.19
C PRO A 85 -2.23 -16.28 4.89
N GLY A 86 -1.46 -15.30 5.35
CA GLY A 86 -0.02 -15.21 5.11
C GLY A 86 0.38 -14.47 3.82
N MET A 87 -0.59 -14.15 2.95
CA MET A 87 -0.36 -13.31 1.77
C MET A 87 -0.66 -11.85 2.09
N MET A 88 -0.02 -10.94 1.35
CA MET A 88 -0.32 -9.52 1.47
C MET A 88 -1.66 -9.21 0.81
N HIS A 89 -2.55 -8.53 1.53
CA HIS A 89 -3.83 -8.08 0.99
C HIS A 89 -3.64 -6.84 0.09
N HIS A 90 -3.04 -5.79 0.62
CA HIS A 90 -2.71 -4.55 -0.10
C HIS A 90 -1.62 -3.75 0.62
N VAL A 91 -1.13 -2.73 -0.04
CA VAL A 91 -0.26 -1.71 0.55
C VAL A 91 -1.01 -0.38 0.54
N ALA A 92 -1.17 0.25 1.70
CA ALA A 92 -1.78 1.57 1.83
C ALA A 92 -0.70 2.63 2.07
N PHE A 93 -0.67 3.65 1.20
CA PHE A 93 0.18 4.83 1.36
C PHE A 93 -0.64 5.96 1.97
N ASN A 94 -0.08 6.58 3.01
CA ASN A 94 -0.74 7.68 3.70
C ASN A 94 -0.69 8.95 2.84
N VAL A 95 -1.87 9.56 2.65
CA VAL A 95 -2.06 10.82 1.95
C VAL A 95 -2.98 11.73 2.76
N THR A 96 -3.13 13.00 2.38
CA THR A 96 -4.12 13.88 3.03
C THR A 96 -5.51 13.70 2.41
N ASN A 97 -6.54 14.12 3.15
CA ASN A 97 -7.94 14.09 2.66
C ASN A 97 -8.13 14.91 1.39
N GLU A 98 -7.40 16.02 1.26
CA GLU A 98 -7.44 16.92 0.11
C GLU A 98 -6.82 16.25 -1.13
N GLN A 99 -5.79 15.43 -0.94
CA GLN A 99 -5.06 14.75 -2.03
C GLN A 99 -5.82 13.58 -2.64
N ILE A 100 -6.79 12.99 -1.94
CA ILE A 100 -7.51 11.79 -2.42
C ILE A 100 -8.13 12.03 -3.80
N ALA A 101 -8.87 13.12 -3.99
CA ALA A 101 -9.53 13.41 -5.26
C ALA A 101 -8.51 13.74 -6.36
N GLU A 102 -7.51 14.59 -6.06
CA GLU A 102 -6.46 14.97 -6.98
C GLU A 102 -5.68 13.73 -7.48
N TYR A 103 -5.28 12.86 -6.57
CA TYR A 103 -4.49 11.68 -6.92
C TYR A 103 -5.32 10.64 -7.69
N ARG A 104 -6.63 10.54 -7.40
CA ARG A 104 -7.52 9.73 -8.22
C ARG A 104 -7.56 10.23 -9.66
N GLU A 105 -7.75 11.53 -9.88
CA GLU A 105 -7.77 12.14 -11.21
C GLU A 105 -6.43 11.92 -11.94
N ARG A 106 -5.31 12.09 -11.25
CA ARG A 106 -3.97 11.85 -11.80
C ARG A 106 -3.78 10.40 -12.26
N LEU A 107 -4.18 9.43 -11.44
CA LEU A 107 -4.10 8.00 -11.80
C LEU A 107 -4.97 7.67 -13.02
N VAL A 108 -6.20 8.16 -13.05
CA VAL A 108 -7.12 8.00 -14.21
C VAL A 108 -6.53 8.62 -15.48
N ALA A 109 -5.91 9.80 -15.38
CA ALA A 109 -5.23 10.45 -16.52
C ALA A 109 -4.05 9.63 -17.05
N HIS A 110 -3.43 8.79 -16.23
CA HIS A 110 -2.41 7.82 -16.65
C HIS A 110 -3.01 6.47 -17.11
N GLY A 111 -4.34 6.38 -17.27
CA GLY A 111 -5.02 5.17 -17.74
C GLY A 111 -5.11 4.05 -16.70
N ILE A 112 -4.92 4.38 -15.40
CA ILE A 112 -5.02 3.42 -14.31
C ILE A 112 -6.47 3.31 -13.88
N GLU A 113 -6.98 2.09 -13.74
CA GLU A 113 -8.29 1.82 -13.16
C GLU A 113 -8.25 2.07 -11.65
N VAL A 114 -9.10 2.99 -11.18
CA VAL A 114 -9.16 3.41 -9.77
C VAL A 114 -10.61 3.37 -9.29
N THR A 115 -10.83 2.90 -8.07
CA THR A 115 -12.17 2.90 -7.47
C THR A 115 -12.70 4.33 -7.25
N GLU A 116 -14.00 4.45 -7.04
CA GLU A 116 -14.54 5.64 -6.36
C GLU A 116 -13.97 5.72 -4.93
N VAL A 117 -14.11 6.91 -4.32
CA VAL A 117 -13.67 7.09 -2.93
C VAL A 117 -14.53 6.25 -2.00
N VAL A 118 -13.88 5.42 -1.20
CA VAL A 118 -14.52 4.62 -0.17
C VAL A 118 -14.34 5.33 1.17
N ASN A 119 -15.44 5.65 1.86
CA ASN A 119 -15.40 6.23 3.20
C ASN A 119 -15.66 5.09 4.21
N HIS A 120 -14.58 4.55 4.78
CA HIS A 120 -14.69 3.48 5.78
C HIS A 120 -15.15 4.05 7.13
N ASP A 121 -16.12 3.38 7.71
CA ASP A 121 -16.78 3.82 8.96
C ASP A 121 -17.17 2.63 9.84
N ASP A 122 -17.75 2.94 11.01
CA ASP A 122 -18.15 1.96 12.00
C ASP A 122 -19.59 1.41 11.77
N THR A 123 -20.17 1.60 10.57
CA THR A 123 -21.45 0.99 10.23
C THR A 123 -21.32 -0.52 10.00
N PRO A 124 -22.40 -1.31 10.06
CA PRO A 124 -22.36 -2.75 9.79
C PRO A 124 -21.79 -3.10 8.42
N GLU A 125 -21.94 -2.21 7.43
CA GLU A 125 -21.43 -2.35 6.07
C GLU A 125 -19.94 -2.03 5.98
N GLY A 126 -19.37 -1.33 6.99
CA GLY A 126 -17.97 -0.93 7.07
C GLY A 126 -17.57 0.22 6.17
N ALA A 127 -18.52 0.80 5.42
CA ALA A 127 -18.30 1.95 4.57
C ALA A 127 -19.63 2.61 4.16
N SER A 128 -19.61 3.92 3.93
CA SER A 128 -20.76 4.70 3.48
C SER A 128 -20.47 5.50 2.21
N PRO A 129 -21.49 5.82 1.38
CA PRO A 129 -21.31 6.64 0.18
C PRO A 129 -20.83 8.06 0.47
N ALA A 130 -21.15 8.59 1.65
CA ALA A 130 -20.74 9.91 2.10
C ALA A 130 -20.03 9.86 3.46
N ILE A 131 -19.21 10.85 3.73
CA ILE A 131 -18.57 11.04 5.03
C ILE A 131 -19.65 11.20 6.10
N ASN A 132 -19.49 10.52 7.23
CA ASN A 132 -20.32 10.63 8.43
C ASN A 132 -19.44 10.73 9.68
N GLU A 133 -20.06 10.88 10.85
CA GLU A 133 -19.35 11.07 12.13
C GLU A 133 -18.45 9.88 12.53
N SER A 134 -18.75 8.69 12.04
CA SER A 134 -17.97 7.48 12.31
C SER A 134 -16.92 7.18 11.24
N THR A 135 -16.82 7.97 10.16
CA THR A 135 -15.80 7.80 9.13
C THR A 135 -14.40 7.98 9.73
N PHE A 136 -13.55 6.95 9.63
CA PHE A 136 -12.20 6.97 10.19
C PHE A 136 -11.10 7.01 9.15
N VAL A 137 -11.31 6.46 7.94
CA VAL A 137 -10.36 6.52 6.82
C VAL A 137 -11.08 6.62 5.49
N ARG A 138 -10.51 7.38 4.57
CA ARG A 138 -10.98 7.52 3.19
C ARG A 138 -9.94 6.97 2.25
N SER A 139 -10.37 6.18 1.27
CA SER A 139 -9.45 5.41 0.45
C SER A 139 -9.84 5.40 -1.01
N ILE A 140 -8.83 5.27 -1.87
CA ILE A 140 -8.97 4.85 -3.27
C ILE A 140 -8.07 3.65 -3.52
N TYR A 141 -8.54 2.69 -4.31
CA TYR A 141 -7.83 1.46 -4.61
C TYR A 141 -7.49 1.37 -6.09
N PHE A 142 -6.30 0.90 -6.39
CA PHE A 142 -5.78 0.68 -7.74
C PHE A 142 -4.78 -0.47 -7.73
N ARG A 143 -4.23 -0.82 -8.91
CA ARG A 143 -3.25 -1.91 -9.00
C ARG A 143 -1.97 -1.42 -9.63
N ASP A 144 -0.87 -2.00 -9.16
CA ASP A 144 0.42 -1.85 -9.81
C ASP A 144 0.51 -2.73 -11.09
N PRO A 145 1.59 -2.61 -11.88
CA PRO A 145 1.75 -3.41 -13.10
C PRO A 145 1.76 -4.93 -12.89
N ASP A 146 2.16 -5.41 -11.71
CA ASP A 146 2.16 -6.84 -11.37
C ASP A 146 0.84 -7.29 -10.71
N GLY A 147 -0.13 -6.36 -10.57
CA GLY A 147 -1.46 -6.63 -10.03
C GLY A 147 -1.55 -6.54 -8.52
N MET A 148 -0.49 -6.11 -7.82
CA MET A 148 -0.55 -5.83 -6.40
C MET A 148 -1.59 -4.75 -6.13
N GLN A 149 -2.49 -4.99 -5.19
CA GLN A 149 -3.46 -3.98 -4.79
C GLN A 149 -2.77 -2.92 -3.95
N LEU A 150 -2.93 -1.68 -4.38
CA LEU A 150 -2.46 -0.48 -3.71
C LEU A 150 -3.64 0.36 -3.25
N GLU A 151 -3.39 1.17 -2.25
CA GLU A 151 -4.36 2.08 -1.67
C GLU A 151 -3.68 3.43 -1.40
N PHE A 152 -4.36 4.52 -1.72
CA PHE A 152 -4.11 5.80 -1.07
C PHE A 152 -5.15 5.98 0.02
N ALA A 153 -4.70 6.12 1.27
CA ALA A 153 -5.52 6.20 2.45
C ALA A 153 -5.27 7.49 3.22
N ALA A 154 -6.35 8.18 3.59
CA ALA A 154 -6.31 9.39 4.39
C ALA A 154 -7.09 9.19 5.69
N TRP A 155 -6.44 9.29 6.82
CA TRP A 155 -7.12 9.28 8.10
C TRP A 155 -8.05 10.49 8.22
N SER A 156 -9.33 10.25 8.51
CA SER A 156 -10.31 11.30 8.79
C SER A 156 -10.30 11.72 10.26
N ARG A 157 -9.79 10.84 11.12
CA ARG A 157 -9.57 11.08 12.55
C ARG A 157 -8.46 10.18 13.10
N PRO A 158 -7.83 10.53 14.21
CA PRO A 158 -6.93 9.61 14.90
C PRO A 158 -7.68 8.36 15.39
N LEU A 159 -7.02 7.20 15.32
CA LEU A 159 -7.49 5.98 15.98
C LEU A 159 -6.99 5.92 17.43
N GLY A 160 -7.77 5.33 18.30
CA GLY A 160 -7.44 5.22 19.73
C GLY A 160 -8.06 4.01 20.41
N VAL A 161 -7.91 3.95 21.72
CA VAL A 161 -8.44 2.84 22.54
C VAL A 161 -9.95 2.65 22.38
N HIS A 162 -10.68 3.72 22.03
CA HIS A 162 -12.13 3.68 21.85
C HIS A 162 -12.54 2.92 20.58
N ASP A 163 -11.65 2.81 19.59
CA ASP A 163 -11.86 2.04 18.37
C ASP A 163 -11.62 0.54 18.57
N VAL A 164 -11.10 0.14 19.72
CA VAL A 164 -10.88 -1.26 20.09
C VAL A 164 -12.10 -1.77 20.83
N ARG A 165 -12.63 -2.94 20.43
CA ARG A 165 -13.71 -3.60 21.16
C ARG A 165 -13.34 -3.77 22.64
N GLU A 166 -14.30 -3.60 23.53
CA GLU A 166 -14.08 -3.57 24.98
C GLU A 166 -13.39 -4.85 25.48
N ASP A 167 -13.80 -6.02 24.99
CA ASP A 167 -13.25 -7.32 25.34
C ASP A 167 -11.78 -7.53 24.94
N LEU A 168 -11.25 -6.68 24.02
CA LEU A 168 -9.87 -6.72 23.54
C LEU A 168 -8.98 -5.61 24.12
N ARG A 169 -9.54 -4.69 24.90
CA ARG A 169 -8.76 -3.63 25.56
C ARG A 169 -7.92 -4.22 26.68
N ARG A 170 -6.61 -4.06 26.62
CA ARG A 170 -5.62 -4.55 27.63
C ARG A 170 -4.87 -3.40 28.26
#